data_4a7907103fae119c9eac39f631e721ec
#
_entry.id   4a7907103fae119c9eac39f631e721ec
#
_cell.length_a   1.000
_cell.length_b   1.000
_cell.length_c   1.000
_cell.angle_alpha   90.00
_cell.angle_beta   90.00
_cell.angle_gamma   90.00
#
_symmetry.space_group_name_H-M   'P 1'
#
loop_
_entity.id
_entity.type
_entity.pdbx_description
1 polymer ?
#
loop_
_entity_poly.entity_id
_entity_poly.type
_entity_poly.pdbx_seq_one_letter_code
_entity_poly.pdbx_strand_id
1 'polypeptide(L)'
;MNESTYQRLTPALVAATLVLLLVAFYQVFFIVPTEKTMGIVQRIFYIHMPSAVVSFNLFFVVFVCSIAYLRTRRMGWDRVAVSAAEVGVIFCAAVLITGPLWAKPVWGIWWTWDPRLTTTLILFLIFVCYLMLRVYVEDPNRRALLSAVVGIIGFVDVPIVYIANRFRGQHPKPVIAGGESSGLAPEMWVALTWCLVAMHALALLLFLQRYRLEALRDELNELYRRVRA
;
A
#
# COMPACT_ATOMS: atom_id res chain seq x y z
N MET A 1 6.50 -7.22 -20.53
CA MET A 1 7.89 -7.61 -20.19
C MET A 1 8.09 -9.00 -20.78
N ASN A 2 9.18 -9.22 -21.56
CA ASN A 2 9.48 -10.52 -22.15
C ASN A 2 9.82 -11.54 -21.04
N GLU A 3 9.46 -12.83 -21.22
CA GLU A 3 9.66 -13.92 -20.28
C GLU A 3 11.13 -14.03 -19.82
N SER A 4 12.07 -13.97 -20.77
CA SER A 4 13.51 -14.04 -20.47
C SER A 4 13.99 -12.86 -19.59
N THR A 5 13.46 -11.67 -19.80
CA THR A 5 13.77 -10.49 -18.99
C THR A 5 13.21 -10.64 -17.57
N TYR A 6 11.98 -11.16 -17.44
CA TYR A 6 11.38 -11.41 -16.15
C TYR A 6 12.18 -12.43 -15.33
N GLN A 7 12.54 -13.57 -15.94
CA GLN A 7 13.31 -14.63 -15.27
C GLN A 7 14.68 -14.16 -14.77
N ARG A 8 15.30 -13.18 -15.44
CA ARG A 8 16.59 -12.61 -15.03
C ARG A 8 16.44 -11.53 -13.97
N LEU A 9 15.44 -10.67 -14.08
CA LEU A 9 15.27 -9.53 -13.17
C LEU A 9 14.64 -9.93 -11.83
N THR A 10 13.77 -10.93 -11.78
CA THR A 10 13.08 -11.33 -10.55
C THR A 10 14.05 -11.76 -9.44
N PRO A 11 15.03 -12.65 -9.66
CA PRO A 11 15.98 -13.02 -8.61
C PRO A 11 16.82 -11.84 -8.11
N ALA A 12 17.24 -10.96 -9.01
CA ALA A 12 17.99 -9.76 -8.65
C ALA A 12 17.14 -8.79 -7.80
N LEU A 13 15.87 -8.60 -8.17
CA LEU A 13 14.94 -7.78 -7.40
C LEU A 13 14.64 -8.38 -6.04
N VAL A 14 14.46 -9.72 -5.95
CA VAL A 14 14.30 -10.43 -4.67
C VAL A 14 15.52 -10.22 -3.78
N ALA A 15 16.72 -10.45 -4.31
CA ALA A 15 17.96 -10.28 -3.56
C ALA A 15 18.13 -8.83 -3.09
N ALA A 16 17.91 -7.85 -3.96
CA ALA A 16 17.96 -6.43 -3.60
C ALA A 16 16.95 -6.06 -2.52
N THR A 17 15.71 -6.53 -2.63
CA THR A 17 14.66 -6.30 -1.63
C THR A 17 15.04 -6.90 -0.28
N LEU A 18 15.57 -8.12 -0.26
CA LEU A 18 16.03 -8.76 0.99
C LEU A 18 17.17 -7.98 1.64
N VAL A 19 18.16 -7.53 0.86
CA VAL A 19 19.26 -6.71 1.38
C VAL A 19 18.72 -5.39 1.96
N LEU A 20 17.82 -4.71 1.26
CA LEU A 20 17.21 -3.46 1.76
C LEU A 20 16.41 -3.68 3.06
N LEU A 21 15.65 -4.78 3.16
CA LEU A 21 14.92 -5.13 4.38
C LEU A 21 15.87 -5.43 5.54
N LEU A 22 16.98 -6.14 5.30
CA LEU A 22 17.99 -6.41 6.32
C LEU A 22 18.69 -5.12 6.78
N VAL A 23 19.02 -4.21 5.87
CA VAL A 23 19.59 -2.89 6.21
C VAL A 23 18.59 -2.09 7.04
N ALA A 24 17.31 -2.02 6.61
CA ALA A 24 16.27 -1.33 7.35
C ALA A 24 16.09 -1.93 8.76
N PHE A 25 16.05 -3.25 8.88
CA PHE A 25 15.98 -3.95 10.16
C PHE A 25 17.17 -3.59 11.05
N TYR A 26 18.40 -3.64 10.51
CA TYR A 26 19.61 -3.28 11.26
C TYR A 26 19.55 -1.84 11.76
N GLN A 27 19.16 -0.89 10.91
CA GLN A 27 19.00 0.52 11.29
C GLN A 27 18.01 0.68 12.45
N VAL A 28 16.82 0.07 12.35
CA VAL A 28 15.76 0.22 13.36
C VAL A 28 16.12 -0.41 14.70
N PHE A 29 16.78 -1.57 14.71
CA PHE A 29 16.99 -2.31 15.94
C PHE A 29 18.34 -2.05 16.61
N PHE A 30 19.38 -1.64 15.85
CA PHE A 30 20.73 -1.48 16.36
C PHE A 30 21.27 -0.05 16.31
N ILE A 31 20.75 0.82 15.42
CA ILE A 31 21.26 2.18 15.25
C ILE A 31 20.34 3.23 15.86
N VAL A 32 19.02 3.09 15.67
CA VAL A 32 18.03 4.07 16.17
C VAL A 32 18.06 4.14 17.69
N PRO A 33 18.26 5.34 18.29
CA PRO A 33 18.17 5.52 19.74
C PRO A 33 16.74 5.22 20.23
N THR A 34 16.63 4.74 21.47
CA THR A 34 15.33 4.54 22.11
C THR A 34 14.64 5.89 22.33
N GLU A 35 13.42 6.03 21.86
CA GLU A 35 12.62 7.26 21.98
C GLU A 35 12.30 7.51 23.47
N LYS A 36 12.34 8.80 23.88
CA LYS A 36 12.29 9.18 25.30
C LYS A 36 10.90 9.00 25.95
N THR A 37 9.82 9.18 25.16
CA THR A 37 8.44 9.18 25.65
C THR A 37 7.78 7.82 25.47
N MET A 38 7.90 7.23 24.26
CA MET A 38 7.25 5.97 23.88
C MET A 38 8.15 4.74 24.08
N GLY A 39 9.45 4.96 24.34
CA GLY A 39 10.41 3.89 24.53
C GLY A 39 10.57 3.03 23.26
N ILE A 40 10.78 1.72 23.45
CA ILE A 40 11.02 0.76 22.37
C ILE A 40 9.80 0.60 21.42
N VAL A 41 8.61 0.91 21.89
CA VAL A 41 7.36 0.78 21.12
C VAL A 41 7.34 1.71 19.91
N GLN A 42 8.06 2.84 19.97
CA GLN A 42 8.21 3.75 18.83
C GLN A 42 8.78 3.05 17.58
N ARG A 43 9.46 1.92 17.71
CA ARG A 43 10.00 1.18 16.56
C ARG A 43 8.93 0.63 15.63
N ILE A 44 7.68 0.49 16.08
CA ILE A 44 6.52 0.16 15.23
C ILE A 44 6.32 1.21 14.13
N PHE A 45 6.67 2.46 14.39
CA PHE A 45 6.62 3.58 13.44
C PHE A 45 7.33 3.26 12.10
N TYR A 46 8.47 2.56 12.15
CA TYR A 46 9.29 2.27 10.96
C TYR A 46 8.68 1.20 10.03
N ILE A 47 7.64 0.50 10.47
CA ILE A 47 6.82 -0.38 9.63
C ILE A 47 5.51 0.32 9.29
N HIS A 48 4.86 0.94 10.28
CA HIS A 48 3.54 1.56 10.15
C HIS A 48 3.53 2.69 9.13
N MET A 49 4.41 3.66 9.28
CA MET A 49 4.45 4.85 8.43
C MET A 49 4.85 4.53 6.98
N PRO A 50 5.92 3.76 6.69
CA PRO A 50 6.22 3.35 5.33
C PRO A 50 5.09 2.53 4.69
N SER A 51 4.40 1.66 5.44
CA SER A 51 3.24 0.92 4.93
C SER A 51 2.10 1.86 4.51
N ALA A 52 1.83 2.91 5.30
CA ALA A 52 0.83 3.91 4.94
C ALA A 52 1.19 4.65 3.64
N VAL A 53 2.46 5.08 3.50
CA VAL A 53 2.93 5.77 2.28
C VAL A 53 2.83 4.86 1.06
N VAL A 54 3.26 3.61 1.18
CA VAL A 54 3.17 2.61 0.10
C VAL A 54 1.72 2.38 -0.31
N SER A 55 0.81 2.18 0.65
CA SER A 55 -0.60 1.95 0.34
C SER A 55 -1.23 3.13 -0.39
N PHE A 56 -0.95 4.36 0.03
CA PHE A 56 -1.45 5.58 -0.64
C PHE A 56 -0.89 5.72 -2.06
N ASN A 57 0.40 5.43 -2.27
CA ASN A 57 1.01 5.45 -3.60
C ASN A 57 0.40 4.39 -4.53
N LEU A 58 0.12 3.19 -4.03
CA LEU A 58 -0.53 2.15 -4.81
C LEU A 58 -1.98 2.49 -5.13
N PHE A 59 -2.74 3.09 -4.20
CA PHE A 59 -4.10 3.57 -4.46
C PHE A 59 -4.11 4.76 -5.44
N PHE A 60 -3.06 5.59 -5.44
CA PHE A 60 -2.87 6.59 -6.49
C PHE A 60 -2.65 5.94 -7.87
N VAL A 61 -1.87 4.86 -7.96
CA VAL A 61 -1.73 4.09 -9.21
C VAL A 61 -3.08 3.54 -9.65
N VAL A 62 -3.90 3.00 -8.74
CA VAL A 62 -5.27 2.54 -9.06
C VAL A 62 -6.09 3.69 -9.65
N PHE A 63 -6.07 4.85 -9.03
CA PHE A 63 -6.80 6.05 -9.48
C PHE A 63 -6.41 6.45 -10.91
N VAL A 64 -5.11 6.62 -11.17
CA VAL A 64 -4.60 7.01 -12.49
C VAL A 64 -4.97 5.97 -13.55
N CYS A 65 -4.76 4.69 -13.24
CA CYS A 65 -5.07 3.60 -14.17
C CYS A 65 -6.59 3.45 -14.40
N SER A 66 -7.41 3.70 -13.39
CA SER A 66 -8.87 3.73 -13.52
C SER A 66 -9.34 4.82 -14.48
N ILE A 67 -8.81 6.04 -14.36
CA ILE A 67 -9.10 7.13 -15.31
C ILE A 67 -8.62 6.76 -16.73
N ALA A 68 -7.41 6.23 -16.86
CA ALA A 68 -6.86 5.81 -18.13
C ALA A 68 -7.71 4.69 -18.78
N TYR A 69 -8.19 3.72 -17.99
CA TYR A 69 -9.12 2.69 -18.47
C TYR A 69 -10.44 3.28 -18.95
N LEU A 70 -11.07 4.16 -18.18
CA LEU A 70 -12.34 4.78 -18.57
C LEU A 70 -12.24 5.56 -19.89
N ARG A 71 -11.09 6.18 -20.16
CA ARG A 71 -10.81 6.95 -21.38
C ARG A 71 -10.47 6.07 -22.58
N THR A 72 -9.70 5.01 -22.38
CA THR A 72 -9.10 4.24 -23.47
C THR A 72 -9.70 2.86 -23.67
N ARG A 73 -10.41 2.34 -22.68
CA ARG A 73 -10.99 0.97 -22.62
C ARG A 73 -9.95 -0.15 -22.81
N ARG A 74 -8.66 0.15 -22.64
CA ARG A 74 -7.59 -0.84 -22.75
C ARG A 74 -7.46 -1.62 -21.44
N MET A 75 -7.67 -2.95 -21.51
CA MET A 75 -7.60 -3.87 -20.35
C MET A 75 -6.24 -3.87 -19.63
N GLY A 76 -5.16 -3.45 -20.32
CA GLY A 76 -3.85 -3.28 -19.68
C GLY A 76 -3.85 -2.33 -18.49
N TRP A 77 -4.65 -1.25 -18.52
CA TRP A 77 -4.81 -0.34 -17.39
C TRP A 77 -5.55 -0.97 -16.22
N ASP A 78 -6.58 -1.78 -16.52
CA ASP A 78 -7.31 -2.53 -15.49
C ASP A 78 -6.41 -3.56 -14.80
N ARG A 79 -5.53 -4.24 -15.55
CA ARG A 79 -4.54 -5.17 -15.00
C ARG A 79 -3.57 -4.50 -14.05
N VAL A 80 -3.05 -3.32 -14.40
CA VAL A 80 -2.20 -2.51 -13.51
C VAL A 80 -2.99 -2.12 -12.25
N ALA A 81 -4.22 -1.63 -12.42
CA ALA A 81 -5.06 -1.17 -11.32
C ALA A 81 -5.34 -2.28 -10.30
N VAL A 82 -5.76 -3.48 -10.75
CA VAL A 82 -6.04 -4.59 -9.82
C VAL A 82 -4.78 -5.06 -9.09
N SER A 83 -3.65 -5.14 -9.79
CA SER A 83 -2.39 -5.55 -9.18
C SER A 83 -1.93 -4.55 -8.10
N ALA A 84 -2.11 -3.26 -8.35
CA ALA A 84 -1.82 -2.21 -7.38
C ALA A 84 -2.82 -2.24 -6.20
N ALA A 85 -4.11 -2.47 -6.45
CA ALA A 85 -5.14 -2.53 -5.42
C ALA A 85 -4.88 -3.67 -4.42
N GLU A 86 -4.56 -4.88 -4.91
CA GLU A 86 -4.30 -6.02 -4.04
C GLU A 86 -3.09 -5.80 -3.13
N VAL A 87 -1.98 -5.31 -3.67
CA VAL A 87 -0.80 -5.00 -2.87
C VAL A 87 -1.08 -3.82 -1.93
N GLY A 88 -1.80 -2.78 -2.40
CA GLY A 88 -2.20 -1.64 -1.59
C GLY A 88 -3.05 -2.03 -0.37
N VAL A 89 -3.99 -2.96 -0.54
CA VAL A 89 -4.82 -3.50 0.56
C VAL A 89 -3.97 -4.23 1.61
N ILE A 90 -2.94 -4.99 1.19
CA ILE A 90 -2.03 -5.68 2.13
C ILE A 90 -1.28 -4.65 3.00
N PHE A 91 -0.73 -3.60 2.39
CA PHE A 91 -0.03 -2.55 3.14
C PHE A 91 -0.98 -1.72 4.01
N CYS A 92 -2.21 -1.44 3.55
CA CYS A 92 -3.24 -0.78 4.35
C CYS A 92 -3.67 -1.64 5.55
N ALA A 93 -3.80 -2.97 5.37
CA ALA A 93 -4.04 -3.90 6.48
C ALA A 93 -2.90 -3.88 7.50
N ALA A 94 -1.63 -3.82 7.04
CA ALA A 94 -0.49 -3.68 7.93
C ALA A 94 -0.58 -2.40 8.79
N VAL A 95 -1.05 -1.28 8.21
CA VAL A 95 -1.32 -0.04 8.97
C VAL A 95 -2.39 -0.25 10.03
N LEU A 96 -3.53 -0.88 9.67
CA LEU A 96 -4.64 -1.13 10.59
C LEU A 96 -4.29 -2.14 11.69
N ILE A 97 -3.32 -3.02 11.48
CA ILE A 97 -2.81 -3.96 12.49
C ILE A 97 -1.78 -3.27 13.40
N THR A 98 -0.80 -2.59 12.82
CA THR A 98 0.29 -1.97 13.58
C THR A 98 -0.16 -0.74 14.36
N GLY A 99 -1.20 -0.02 13.90
CA GLY A 99 -1.77 1.13 14.58
C GLY A 99 -2.28 0.79 16.00
N PRO A 100 -3.21 -0.14 16.17
CA PRO A 100 -3.67 -0.60 17.48
C PRO A 100 -2.55 -1.19 18.37
N LEU A 101 -1.62 -1.96 17.79
CA LEU A 101 -0.45 -2.49 18.52
C LEU A 101 0.44 -1.37 19.06
N TRP A 102 0.50 -0.24 18.38
CA TRP A 102 1.19 0.96 18.85
C TRP A 102 0.34 1.76 19.85
N ALA A 103 -0.96 1.92 19.57
CA ALA A 103 -1.87 2.72 20.39
C ALA A 103 -2.03 2.18 21.81
N LYS A 104 -2.12 0.86 21.96
CA LYS A 104 -2.34 0.24 23.27
C LYS A 104 -1.28 0.58 24.32
N PRO A 105 0.03 0.41 24.08
CA PRO A 105 1.03 0.79 25.07
C PRO A 105 1.22 2.30 25.24
N VAL A 106 0.91 3.12 24.23
CA VAL A 106 1.11 4.58 24.28
C VAL A 106 -0.07 5.31 24.88
N TRP A 107 -1.30 4.89 24.57
CA TRP A 107 -2.54 5.58 24.97
C TRP A 107 -3.46 4.74 25.89
N GLY A 108 -3.10 3.49 26.19
CA GLY A 108 -3.86 2.59 27.04
C GLY A 108 -5.07 1.93 26.36
N ILE A 109 -5.40 2.29 25.12
CA ILE A 109 -6.55 1.81 24.36
C ILE A 109 -6.13 1.25 23.00
N TRP A 110 -6.85 0.23 22.50
CA TRP A 110 -6.56 -0.38 21.22
C TRP A 110 -7.02 0.45 20.04
N TRP A 111 -8.15 1.14 20.16
CA TRP A 111 -8.81 1.83 19.08
C TRP A 111 -9.56 3.06 19.57
N THR A 112 -9.45 4.14 18.83
CA THR A 112 -10.28 5.33 18.95
C THR A 112 -11.00 5.58 17.63
N TRP A 113 -12.23 6.06 17.70
CA TRP A 113 -12.98 6.47 16.51
C TRP A 113 -12.62 7.90 16.10
N ASP A 114 -11.35 8.26 16.21
CA ASP A 114 -10.90 9.54 15.68
C ASP A 114 -10.96 9.58 14.15
N PRO A 115 -10.99 10.78 13.55
CA PRO A 115 -11.17 10.92 12.09
C PRO A 115 -10.16 10.14 11.27
N ARG A 116 -8.88 10.10 11.68
CA ARG A 116 -7.84 9.43 10.90
C ARG A 116 -7.96 7.91 10.90
N LEU A 117 -8.19 7.32 12.08
CA LEU A 117 -8.36 5.87 12.18
C LEU A 117 -9.62 5.43 11.44
N THR A 118 -10.71 6.20 11.61
CA THR A 118 -12.00 5.90 10.96
C THR A 118 -11.90 6.00 9.43
N THR A 119 -11.30 7.06 8.90
CA THR A 119 -11.14 7.21 7.44
C THR A 119 -10.16 6.19 6.88
N THR A 120 -9.08 5.82 7.59
CA THR A 120 -8.19 4.73 7.16
C THR A 120 -8.92 3.38 7.08
N LEU A 121 -9.82 3.10 8.03
CA LEU A 121 -10.65 1.89 7.99
C LEU A 121 -11.63 1.94 6.80
N ILE A 122 -12.26 3.09 6.55
CA ILE A 122 -13.15 3.29 5.40
C ILE A 122 -12.37 3.06 4.09
N LEU A 123 -11.18 3.64 3.95
CA LEU A 123 -10.30 3.44 2.80
C LEU A 123 -10.02 1.95 2.55
N PHE A 124 -9.64 1.23 3.59
CA PHE A 124 -9.40 -0.21 3.52
C PHE A 124 -10.65 -0.96 3.04
N LEU A 125 -11.82 -0.68 3.63
CA LEU A 125 -13.08 -1.35 3.27
C LEU A 125 -13.50 -1.04 1.83
N ILE A 126 -13.32 0.18 1.33
CA ILE A 126 -13.61 0.53 -0.08
C ILE A 126 -12.75 -0.32 -1.01
N PHE A 127 -11.44 -0.46 -0.75
CA PHE A 127 -10.58 -1.27 -1.61
C PHE A 127 -10.77 -2.78 -1.43
N VAL A 128 -11.21 -3.26 -0.27
CA VAL A 128 -11.71 -4.63 -0.10
C VAL A 128 -12.97 -4.84 -0.96
N CYS A 129 -13.93 -3.92 -0.93
CA CYS A 129 -15.11 -3.97 -1.80
C CYS A 129 -14.73 -3.92 -3.29
N TYR A 130 -13.71 -3.12 -3.66
CA TYR A 130 -13.15 -3.12 -5.02
C TYR A 130 -12.71 -4.53 -5.44
N LEU A 131 -11.98 -5.24 -4.58
CA LEU A 131 -11.52 -6.61 -4.86
C LEU A 131 -12.67 -7.61 -4.87
N MET A 132 -13.63 -7.50 -3.94
CA MET A 132 -14.82 -8.37 -3.90
C MET A 132 -15.67 -8.23 -5.15
N LEU A 133 -15.92 -7.00 -5.62
CA LEU A 133 -16.64 -6.74 -6.85
C LEU A 133 -16.03 -7.52 -8.04
N ARG A 134 -14.71 -7.61 -8.08
CA ARG A 134 -14.00 -8.33 -9.15
C ARG A 134 -14.19 -9.84 -9.12
N VAL A 135 -14.56 -10.40 -7.97
CA VAL A 135 -14.88 -11.84 -7.84
C VAL A 135 -16.31 -12.12 -8.36
N TYR A 136 -17.26 -11.22 -8.09
CA TYR A 136 -18.68 -11.46 -8.40
C TYR A 136 -19.09 -11.04 -9.82
N VAL A 137 -18.36 -10.14 -10.47
CA VAL A 137 -18.69 -9.69 -11.83
C VAL A 137 -17.94 -10.55 -12.86
N GLU A 138 -18.67 -11.40 -13.57
CA GLU A 138 -18.09 -12.35 -14.54
C GLU A 138 -17.62 -11.67 -15.82
N ASP A 139 -18.43 -10.76 -16.40
CA ASP A 139 -18.06 -10.05 -17.62
C ASP A 139 -16.84 -9.15 -17.42
N PRO A 140 -15.73 -9.37 -18.16
CA PRO A 140 -14.48 -8.65 -17.95
C PRO A 140 -14.59 -7.14 -18.15
N ASN A 141 -15.39 -6.69 -19.15
CA ASN A 141 -15.52 -5.27 -19.46
C ASN A 141 -16.34 -4.54 -18.39
N ARG A 142 -17.46 -5.17 -17.97
CA ARG A 142 -18.30 -4.66 -16.89
C ARG A 142 -17.55 -4.64 -15.57
N ARG A 143 -16.79 -5.69 -15.26
CA ARG A 143 -15.92 -5.77 -14.09
C ARG A 143 -14.92 -4.64 -14.05
N ALA A 144 -14.16 -4.43 -15.14
CA ALA A 144 -13.19 -3.37 -15.24
C ALA A 144 -13.82 -1.96 -15.12
N LEU A 145 -15.00 -1.76 -15.74
CA LEU A 145 -15.74 -0.51 -15.66
C LEU A 145 -16.16 -0.17 -14.23
N LEU A 146 -16.80 -1.11 -13.55
CA LEU A 146 -17.27 -0.91 -12.18
C LEU A 146 -16.10 -0.75 -11.20
N SER A 147 -15.05 -1.57 -11.37
CA SER A 147 -13.82 -1.45 -10.58
C SER A 147 -13.15 -0.08 -10.75
N ALA A 148 -13.11 0.45 -11.97
CA ALA A 148 -12.52 1.76 -12.22
C ALA A 148 -13.30 2.88 -11.49
N VAL A 149 -14.63 2.82 -11.47
CA VAL A 149 -15.47 3.77 -10.74
C VAL A 149 -15.19 3.68 -9.24
N VAL A 150 -15.18 2.47 -8.66
CA VAL A 150 -14.89 2.27 -7.23
C VAL A 150 -13.47 2.70 -6.89
N GLY A 151 -12.48 2.42 -7.75
CA GLY A 151 -11.09 2.85 -7.55
C GLY A 151 -10.91 4.36 -7.53
N ILE A 152 -11.65 5.10 -8.36
CA ILE A 152 -11.66 6.57 -8.35
C ILE A 152 -12.30 7.09 -7.06
N ILE A 153 -13.46 6.57 -6.67
CA ILE A 153 -14.15 6.96 -5.44
C ILE A 153 -13.26 6.65 -4.22
N GLY A 154 -12.66 5.47 -4.18
CA GLY A 154 -11.77 5.07 -3.07
C GLY A 154 -10.57 5.98 -2.91
N PHE A 155 -9.97 6.44 -4.02
CA PHE A 155 -8.84 7.35 -3.92
C PHE A 155 -9.20 8.74 -3.36
N VAL A 156 -10.43 9.19 -3.51
CA VAL A 156 -10.89 10.47 -2.90
C VAL A 156 -10.73 10.44 -1.37
N ASP A 157 -10.80 9.28 -0.73
CA ASP A 157 -10.60 9.14 0.70
C ASP A 157 -9.12 9.28 1.14
N VAL A 158 -8.14 9.04 0.26
CA VAL A 158 -6.71 9.19 0.59
C VAL A 158 -6.34 10.60 1.06
N PRO A 159 -6.66 11.68 0.34
CA PRO A 159 -6.45 13.03 0.86
C PRO A 159 -7.27 13.32 2.13
N ILE A 160 -8.45 12.72 2.30
CA ILE A 160 -9.26 12.87 3.51
C ILE A 160 -8.53 12.27 4.71
N VAL A 161 -7.99 11.05 4.60
CA VAL A 161 -7.15 10.42 5.63
C VAL A 161 -5.96 11.31 6.00
N TYR A 162 -5.30 11.90 5.00
CA TYR A 162 -4.16 12.79 5.23
C TYR A 162 -4.54 14.05 5.98
N ILE A 163 -5.66 14.70 5.60
CA ILE A 163 -6.15 15.94 6.20
C ILE A 163 -6.80 15.67 7.56
N ALA A 164 -7.42 14.50 7.77
CA ALA A 164 -8.09 14.10 9.01
C ALA A 164 -7.21 14.29 10.26
N ASN A 165 -5.89 14.20 10.09
CA ASN A 165 -4.93 14.43 11.17
C ASN A 165 -4.86 15.90 11.67
N ARG A 166 -5.44 16.83 10.95
CA ARG A 166 -5.55 18.25 11.36
C ARG A 166 -6.75 18.51 12.25
N PHE A 167 -7.72 17.59 12.28
CA PHE A 167 -8.85 17.64 13.18
C PHE A 167 -8.44 17.07 14.56
N ARG A 168 -9.27 17.29 15.58
CA ARG A 168 -9.02 16.76 16.93
C ARG A 168 -8.96 15.24 16.93
N GLY A 169 -7.83 14.67 17.37
CA GLY A 169 -7.60 13.23 17.48
C GLY A 169 -6.35 12.94 18.30
N GLN A 170 -6.17 11.69 18.69
CA GLN A 170 -4.98 11.25 19.46
C GLN A 170 -3.79 10.92 18.55
N HIS A 171 -4.03 10.75 17.25
CA HIS A 171 -2.99 10.38 16.31
C HIS A 171 -1.93 11.48 16.18
N PRO A 172 -0.61 11.16 16.21
CA PRO A 172 0.47 12.14 16.08
C PRO A 172 0.38 12.94 14.77
N LYS A 173 0.89 14.17 14.79
CA LYS A 173 1.00 14.99 13.58
C LYS A 173 1.82 14.30 12.49
N PRO A 174 1.56 14.58 11.19
CA PRO A 174 2.34 14.00 10.10
C PRO A 174 3.83 14.35 10.23
N VAL A 175 4.69 13.36 10.15
CA VAL A 175 6.15 13.53 10.18
C VAL A 175 6.65 14.10 8.85
N ILE A 176 6.04 13.69 7.73
CA ILE A 176 6.35 14.19 6.39
C ILE A 176 5.34 15.28 6.03
N ALA A 177 5.86 16.42 5.53
CA ALA A 177 5.08 17.59 5.11
C ALA A 177 4.17 18.21 6.19
N GLY A 178 4.49 17.99 7.48
CA GLY A 178 3.72 18.54 8.61
C GLY A 178 3.98 20.02 8.92
N GLY A 179 4.98 20.66 8.32
CA GLY A 179 5.28 22.10 8.46
C GLY A 179 5.96 22.51 9.77
N GLU A 180 6.11 21.61 10.73
CA GLU A 180 6.85 21.81 12.00
C GLU A 180 8.02 20.83 12.06
N SER A 181 8.98 21.04 12.99
CA SER A 181 10.05 20.06 13.22
C SER A 181 9.42 18.71 13.59
N SER A 182 9.82 17.65 12.92
CA SER A 182 9.24 16.31 13.10
C SER A 182 9.49 15.70 14.48
N GLY A 183 10.40 16.30 15.27
CA GLY A 183 10.88 15.76 16.54
C GLY A 183 11.77 14.50 16.41
N LEU A 184 12.07 14.06 15.20
CA LEU A 184 12.92 12.92 14.96
C LEU A 184 14.40 13.30 14.99
N ALA A 185 15.22 12.51 15.68
CA ALA A 185 16.67 12.61 15.62
C ALA A 185 17.20 12.28 14.20
N PRO A 186 18.41 12.75 13.81
CA PRO A 186 18.97 12.46 12.50
C PRO A 186 19.03 10.96 12.17
N GLU A 187 19.42 10.12 13.13
CA GLU A 187 19.50 8.66 12.98
C GLU A 187 18.12 8.04 12.72
N MET A 188 17.06 8.60 13.34
CA MET A 188 15.68 8.19 13.11
C MET A 188 15.21 8.51 11.68
N TRP A 189 15.64 9.65 11.11
CA TRP A 189 15.37 10.00 9.72
C TRP A 189 16.07 9.06 8.75
N VAL A 190 17.32 8.72 9.01
CA VAL A 190 18.07 7.76 8.18
C VAL A 190 17.38 6.40 8.19
N ALA A 191 17.01 5.90 9.37
CA ALA A 191 16.28 4.63 9.48
C ALA A 191 14.91 4.66 8.76
N LEU A 192 14.16 5.75 8.91
CA LEU A 192 12.88 5.93 8.19
C LEU A 192 13.07 5.89 6.67
N THR A 193 14.12 6.54 6.17
CA THR A 193 14.42 6.54 4.74
C THR A 193 14.73 5.14 4.24
N TRP A 194 15.56 4.37 4.95
CA TRP A 194 15.81 2.96 4.61
C TRP A 194 14.56 2.11 4.64
N CYS A 195 13.67 2.31 5.64
CA CYS A 195 12.39 1.60 5.73
C CYS A 195 11.45 1.98 4.57
N LEU A 196 11.39 3.26 4.19
CA LEU A 196 10.62 3.71 3.01
C LEU A 196 11.13 3.04 1.73
N VAL A 197 12.43 3.05 1.49
CA VAL A 197 13.03 2.42 0.30
C VAL A 197 12.79 0.91 0.30
N ALA A 198 13.01 0.23 1.42
CA ALA A 198 12.81 -1.22 1.55
C ALA A 198 11.34 -1.62 1.32
N MET A 199 10.38 -0.89 1.90
CA MET A 199 8.95 -1.17 1.73
C MET A 199 8.46 -0.88 0.31
N HIS A 200 9.00 0.15 -0.38
CA HIS A 200 8.69 0.37 -1.79
C HIS A 200 9.31 -0.69 -2.69
N ALA A 201 10.52 -1.17 -2.40
CA ALA A 201 11.11 -2.30 -3.13
C ALA A 201 10.27 -3.58 -2.96
N LEU A 202 9.81 -3.87 -1.74
CA LEU A 202 8.91 -4.99 -1.47
C LEU A 202 7.57 -4.83 -2.22
N ALA A 203 6.99 -3.64 -2.18
CA ALA A 203 5.75 -3.35 -2.90
C ALA A 203 5.91 -3.52 -4.42
N LEU A 204 7.01 -3.05 -4.98
CA LEU A 204 7.32 -3.21 -6.40
C LEU A 204 7.48 -4.70 -6.76
N LEU A 205 8.20 -5.47 -5.95
CA LEU A 205 8.36 -6.91 -6.14
C LEU A 205 6.99 -7.61 -6.15
N LEU A 206 6.16 -7.37 -5.14
CA LEU A 206 4.82 -7.96 -5.03
C LEU A 206 3.91 -7.52 -6.20
N PHE A 207 3.96 -6.24 -6.57
CA PHE A 207 3.21 -5.70 -7.70
C PHE A 207 3.60 -6.38 -9.03
N LEU A 208 4.89 -6.54 -9.32
CA LEU A 208 5.35 -7.19 -10.54
C LEU A 208 4.93 -8.67 -10.60
N GLN A 209 4.98 -9.38 -9.47
CA GLN A 209 4.50 -10.76 -9.38
C GLN A 209 2.98 -10.83 -9.66
N ARG A 210 2.23 -9.95 -9.01
CA ARG A 210 0.76 -9.90 -9.18
C ARG A 210 0.35 -9.51 -10.60
N TYR A 211 0.99 -8.50 -11.17
CA TYR A 211 0.76 -8.09 -12.55
C TYR A 211 0.99 -9.24 -13.54
N ARG A 212 2.05 -10.03 -13.32
CA ARG A 212 2.33 -11.19 -14.16
C ARG A 212 1.28 -12.29 -14.01
N LEU A 213 0.85 -12.59 -12.78
CA LEU A 213 -0.22 -13.57 -12.54
C LEU A 213 -1.52 -13.16 -13.24
N GLU A 214 -1.89 -11.89 -13.21
CA GLU A 214 -3.06 -11.39 -13.94
C GLU A 214 -2.88 -11.49 -15.47
N ALA A 215 -1.67 -11.22 -15.99
CA ALA A 215 -1.38 -11.39 -17.40
C ALA A 215 -1.55 -12.85 -17.86
N LEU A 216 -0.99 -13.79 -17.10
CA LEU A 216 -1.12 -15.23 -17.38
C LEU A 216 -2.57 -15.71 -17.27
N ARG A 217 -3.34 -15.18 -16.33
CA ARG A 217 -4.75 -15.48 -16.17
C ARG A 217 -5.58 -15.03 -17.39
N ASP A 218 -5.28 -13.83 -17.92
CA ASP A 218 -5.94 -13.31 -19.10
C ASP A 218 -5.62 -14.17 -20.34
N GLU A 219 -4.36 -14.57 -20.54
CA GLU A 219 -3.93 -15.47 -21.62
C GLU A 219 -4.62 -16.82 -21.54
N LEU A 220 -4.67 -17.42 -20.33
CA LEU A 220 -5.36 -18.69 -20.10
C LEU A 220 -6.85 -18.61 -20.43
N ASN A 221 -7.52 -17.55 -19.98
CA ASN A 221 -8.95 -17.33 -20.26
C ASN A 221 -9.22 -17.14 -21.77
N GLU A 222 -8.28 -16.53 -22.51
CA GLU A 222 -8.41 -16.42 -23.96
C GLU A 222 -8.23 -17.77 -24.67
N LEU A 223 -7.27 -18.58 -24.25
CA LEU A 223 -7.09 -19.95 -24.77
C LEU A 223 -8.32 -20.81 -24.53
N TYR A 224 -8.91 -20.77 -23.31
CA TYR A 224 -10.16 -21.50 -23.04
C TYR A 224 -11.32 -21.08 -23.93
N ARG A 225 -11.44 -19.79 -24.24
CA ARG A 225 -12.48 -19.30 -25.17
C ARG A 225 -12.27 -19.82 -26.59
N ARG A 226 -11.03 -19.87 -27.07
CA ARG A 226 -10.69 -20.37 -28.41
C ARG A 226 -10.94 -21.87 -28.56
N VAL A 227 -10.71 -22.68 -27.50
CA VAL A 227 -10.94 -24.13 -27.54
C VAL A 227 -12.43 -24.50 -27.48
N ARG A 228 -13.27 -23.62 -26.88
CA ARG A 228 -14.71 -23.86 -26.76
C ARG A 228 -15.57 -23.27 -27.91
N ALA A 229 -14.97 -22.43 -28.75
CA ALA A 229 -15.58 -21.88 -29.95
C ALA A 229 -15.35 -22.79 -31.16
#